data_bdd6649be07f5cb05c368aed7798c41e
#
_entry.id   bdd6649be07f5cb05c368aed7798c41e
#
_cell.length_a   1.000
_cell.length_b   1.000
_cell.length_c   1.000
_cell.angle_alpha   90.00
_cell.angle_beta   90.00
_cell.angle_gamma   90.00
#
_symmetry.space_group_name_H-M   'P 1'
#
loop_
_entity.id
_entity.type
_entity.pdbx_description
1 polymer ?
#
loop_
_entity_poly.entity_id
_entity_poly.type
_entity_poly.pdbx_seq_one_letter_code
_entity_poly.pdbx_strand_id
1 'polypeptide(L)'
;MTDYADRFWTSRDGLKLHYRDYAGRDDRPPVLCLPGLTRNARDFADVAARLAGEWRVICPDLRGRGDSAYAKDSASYNPLQYVDDIAVLLEQEGIECVVAFGTSLGGLMTMIMALTAPQRIAAAMLNDVGPEIEPGGLERIRGYVGQGRSFPTWMHAARALEESQSDIFPDWEIADWLAMAKRCMVVGSNGRIHFDYDMRIAEPFSKPGGEAGVDMWPGVAALAGCPVLLVRGELSQILSAATLERMTAMLPGAEAVTVPRVGHAPMLDEPEAVTGIDRLLARIG
;
A
#
# COMPACT_ATOMS: atom_id res chain seq x y z
N MET A 1 -1.03 5.55 -21.80
CA MET A 1 -0.26 5.48 -20.55
C MET A 1 -0.16 6.89 -20.03
N THR A 2 -0.58 7.15 -18.81
CA THR A 2 -0.42 8.47 -18.20
C THR A 2 1.05 8.64 -17.87
N ASP A 3 1.65 9.76 -18.32
CA ASP A 3 3.07 10.03 -18.12
C ASP A 3 3.33 10.32 -16.63
N TYR A 4 4.36 9.72 -16.09
CA TYR A 4 4.92 10.03 -14.79
C TYR A 4 6.42 10.30 -14.93
N ALA A 5 6.98 11.01 -13.94
CA ALA A 5 8.41 11.17 -13.82
C ALA A 5 8.95 10.20 -12.76
N ASP A 6 9.98 9.42 -13.10
CA ASP A 6 10.76 8.70 -12.11
C ASP A 6 11.62 9.70 -11.36
N ARG A 7 11.42 9.77 -10.03
CA ARG A 7 12.12 10.67 -9.13
C ARG A 7 12.75 9.90 -7.97
N PHE A 8 13.71 10.53 -7.33
CA PHE A 8 14.46 9.92 -6.25
C PHE A 8 14.64 10.89 -5.09
N TRP A 9 14.61 10.35 -3.88
CA TRP A 9 15.03 11.06 -2.68
C TRP A 9 16.06 10.25 -1.91
N THR A 10 16.66 10.86 -0.90
CA THR A 10 17.65 10.20 -0.05
C THR A 10 17.12 10.15 1.38
N SER A 11 17.01 8.94 1.94
CA SER A 11 16.62 8.73 3.34
C SER A 11 17.67 9.27 4.31
N ARG A 12 17.34 9.39 5.61
CA ARG A 12 18.27 9.89 6.64
C ARG A 12 19.50 9.01 6.79
N ASP A 13 19.39 7.71 6.55
CA ASP A 13 20.50 6.75 6.57
C ASP A 13 21.21 6.59 5.21
N GLY A 14 20.91 7.46 4.25
CA GLY A 14 21.63 7.60 2.99
C GLY A 14 21.20 6.63 1.88
N LEU A 15 20.05 5.94 2.00
CA LEU A 15 19.53 5.13 0.92
C LEU A 15 18.90 6.01 -0.16
N LYS A 16 19.19 5.71 -1.42
CA LYS A 16 18.50 6.29 -2.57
C LYS A 16 17.19 5.55 -2.77
N LEU A 17 16.08 6.25 -2.60
CA LEU A 17 14.73 5.73 -2.72
C LEU A 17 14.03 6.36 -3.93
N HIS A 18 13.10 5.62 -4.53
CA HIS A 18 12.43 5.98 -5.77
C HIS A 18 10.94 6.24 -5.55
N TYR A 19 10.37 7.16 -6.34
CA TYR A 19 8.92 7.33 -6.46
C TYR A 19 8.52 7.73 -7.87
N ARG A 20 7.30 7.38 -8.25
CA ARG A 20 6.64 7.89 -9.44
C ARG A 20 5.85 9.13 -9.10
N ASP A 21 6.10 10.20 -9.85
CA ASP A 21 5.45 11.50 -9.70
C ASP A 21 4.55 11.76 -10.92
N TYR A 22 3.25 11.66 -10.71
CA TYR A 22 2.24 11.95 -11.71
C TYR A 22 1.79 13.39 -11.55
N ALA A 23 1.95 14.19 -12.61
CA ALA A 23 1.61 15.61 -12.57
C ALA A 23 0.13 15.85 -12.33
N GLY A 24 -0.19 16.90 -11.60
CA GLY A 24 -1.54 17.36 -11.30
C GLY A 24 -1.53 18.81 -10.83
N ARG A 25 -2.64 19.26 -10.29
CA ARG A 25 -2.80 20.62 -9.75
C ARG A 25 -1.94 20.77 -8.49
N ASP A 26 -1.49 22.01 -8.23
CA ASP A 26 -0.65 22.38 -7.07
C ASP A 26 -1.43 23.20 -6.02
N ASP A 27 -2.71 23.48 -6.27
CA ASP A 27 -3.60 24.24 -5.36
C ASP A 27 -4.26 23.37 -4.28
N ARG A 28 -3.87 22.08 -4.20
CA ARG A 28 -4.40 21.11 -3.25
C ARG A 28 -3.34 20.11 -2.80
N PRO A 29 -3.54 19.42 -1.66
CA PRO A 29 -2.62 18.38 -1.22
C PRO A 29 -2.47 17.25 -2.26
N PRO A 30 -1.25 16.76 -2.54
CA PRO A 30 -1.08 15.61 -3.41
C PRO A 30 -1.63 14.33 -2.79
N VAL A 31 -2.01 13.37 -3.63
CA VAL A 31 -2.34 12.00 -3.21
C VAL A 31 -1.04 11.21 -3.04
N LEU A 32 -0.80 10.71 -1.85
CA LEU A 32 0.34 9.83 -1.52
C LEU A 32 -0.14 8.38 -1.45
N CYS A 33 0.29 7.54 -2.39
CA CYS A 33 -0.10 6.15 -2.52
C CYS A 33 0.93 5.22 -1.86
N LEU A 34 0.61 4.67 -0.69
CA LEU A 34 1.50 3.81 0.10
C LEU A 34 1.17 2.33 -0.14
N PRO A 35 2.10 1.54 -0.72
CA PRO A 35 1.85 0.16 -1.11
C PRO A 35 1.87 -0.83 0.06
N GLY A 36 1.41 -2.05 -0.23
CA GLY A 36 1.50 -3.20 0.67
C GLY A 36 2.94 -3.71 0.85
N LEU A 37 3.10 -4.68 1.75
CA LEU A 37 4.40 -5.16 2.25
C LEU A 37 5.40 -5.56 1.17
N THR A 38 4.98 -6.32 0.16
CA THR A 38 5.83 -6.82 -0.92
C THR A 38 5.57 -6.12 -2.26
N ARG A 39 4.85 -5.00 -2.19
CA ARG A 39 4.37 -4.26 -3.36
C ARG A 39 5.23 -3.01 -3.60
N ASN A 40 4.97 -2.33 -4.70
CA ASN A 40 5.74 -1.18 -5.15
C ASN A 40 4.84 -0.13 -5.84
N ALA A 41 5.41 0.94 -6.34
CA ALA A 41 4.71 2.06 -6.98
C ALA A 41 3.77 1.65 -8.14
N ARG A 42 4.05 0.51 -8.81
CA ARG A 42 3.23 0.01 -9.93
C ARG A 42 1.82 -0.43 -9.49
N ASP A 43 1.62 -0.72 -8.21
CA ASP A 43 0.31 -1.12 -7.69
C ASP A 43 -0.76 -0.04 -7.86
N PHE A 44 -0.35 1.20 -7.79
CA PHE A 44 -1.24 2.35 -7.90
C PHE A 44 -1.30 2.96 -9.31
N ALA A 45 -0.76 2.27 -10.33
CA ALA A 45 -0.69 2.82 -11.68
C ALA A 45 -2.06 3.21 -12.26
N ASP A 46 -3.10 2.39 -12.02
CA ASP A 46 -4.46 2.66 -12.53
C ASP A 46 -5.14 3.78 -11.73
N VAL A 47 -4.98 3.80 -10.40
CA VAL A 47 -5.45 4.90 -9.55
C VAL A 47 -4.78 6.22 -9.96
N ALA A 48 -3.45 6.20 -10.11
CA ALA A 48 -2.70 7.38 -10.52
C ALA A 48 -3.10 7.87 -11.92
N ALA A 49 -3.28 6.96 -12.88
CA ALA A 49 -3.73 7.30 -14.23
C ALA A 49 -5.12 7.95 -14.24
N ARG A 50 -6.01 7.52 -13.35
CA ARG A 50 -7.35 8.10 -13.22
C ARG A 50 -7.34 9.49 -12.57
N LEU A 51 -6.45 9.73 -11.62
CA LEU A 51 -6.42 10.97 -10.83
C LEU A 51 -5.51 12.04 -11.41
N ALA A 52 -4.47 11.64 -12.16
CA ALA A 52 -3.47 12.57 -12.73
C ALA A 52 -4.11 13.69 -13.55
N GLY A 53 -3.51 14.88 -13.51
CA GLY A 53 -4.04 16.10 -14.10
C GLY A 53 -4.89 16.90 -13.10
N GLU A 54 -5.87 16.28 -12.45
CA GLU A 54 -6.64 16.93 -11.37
C GLU A 54 -5.91 16.84 -10.02
N TRP A 55 -5.17 15.76 -9.78
CA TRP A 55 -4.39 15.53 -8.56
C TRP A 55 -2.95 15.19 -8.91
N ARG A 56 -1.97 15.83 -8.23
CA ARG A 56 -0.61 15.29 -8.20
C ARG A 56 -0.65 13.97 -7.43
N VAL A 57 -0.12 12.88 -8.01
CA VAL A 57 -0.09 11.57 -7.35
C VAL A 57 1.35 11.12 -7.18
N ILE A 58 1.72 10.77 -5.97
CA ILE A 58 3.06 10.33 -5.57
C ILE A 58 2.96 8.87 -5.13
N CYS A 59 3.64 7.99 -5.85
CA CYS A 59 3.67 6.55 -5.57
C CYS A 59 5.11 6.13 -5.23
N PRO A 60 5.50 6.08 -3.95
CA PRO A 60 6.85 5.66 -3.57
C PRO A 60 7.05 4.16 -3.67
N ASP A 61 8.27 3.78 -4.01
CA ASP A 61 8.81 2.47 -3.72
C ASP A 61 9.46 2.51 -2.33
N LEU A 62 8.95 1.75 -1.39
CA LEU A 62 9.58 1.65 -0.07
C LEU A 62 10.97 1.01 -0.20
N ARG A 63 11.87 1.25 0.76
CA ARG A 63 13.20 0.62 0.77
C ARG A 63 13.11 -0.89 0.53
N GLY A 64 13.95 -1.41 -0.36
CA GLY A 64 13.98 -2.82 -0.74
C GLY A 64 12.85 -3.28 -1.66
N ARG A 65 12.12 -2.36 -2.32
CA ARG A 65 11.09 -2.67 -3.34
C ARG A 65 11.30 -1.82 -4.58
N GLY A 66 10.87 -2.34 -5.72
CA GLY A 66 10.90 -1.61 -6.98
C GLY A 66 12.29 -1.05 -7.30
N ASP A 67 12.33 0.22 -7.68
CA ASP A 67 13.55 0.92 -8.04
C ASP A 67 14.28 1.57 -6.84
N SER A 68 13.78 1.36 -5.61
CA SER A 68 14.44 1.80 -4.37
C SER A 68 15.59 0.89 -3.97
N ALA A 69 16.64 1.48 -3.40
CA ALA A 69 17.79 0.73 -2.90
C ALA A 69 17.41 -0.27 -1.80
N TYR A 70 18.11 -1.39 -1.78
CA TYR A 70 18.01 -2.40 -0.72
C TYR A 70 18.80 -1.98 0.51
N ALA A 71 18.20 -2.15 1.69
CA ALA A 71 18.86 -1.82 2.95
C ALA A 71 20.02 -2.80 3.24
N LYS A 72 21.11 -2.28 3.83
CA LYS A 72 22.20 -3.16 4.30
C LYS A 72 21.79 -3.94 5.54
N ASP A 73 21.07 -3.27 6.46
CA ASP A 73 20.51 -3.86 7.66
C ASP A 73 19.01 -4.18 7.47
N SER A 74 18.65 -5.45 7.50
CA SER A 74 17.27 -5.92 7.38
C SER A 74 16.37 -5.49 8.55
N ALA A 75 16.93 -5.13 9.71
CA ALA A 75 16.16 -4.59 10.83
C ALA A 75 15.48 -3.24 10.48
N SER A 76 15.98 -2.54 9.46
CA SER A 76 15.36 -1.32 8.94
C SER A 76 14.11 -1.56 8.09
N TYR A 77 13.77 -2.80 7.77
CA TYR A 77 12.51 -3.17 7.11
C TYR A 77 11.38 -3.23 8.14
N ASN A 78 11.00 -2.08 8.67
CA ASN A 78 9.93 -1.96 9.66
C ASN A 78 9.07 -0.71 9.41
N PRO A 79 7.80 -0.67 9.85
CA PRO A 79 6.87 0.42 9.55
C PRO A 79 7.33 1.80 10.04
N LEU A 80 8.02 1.88 11.19
CA LEU A 80 8.51 3.17 11.72
C LEU A 80 9.58 3.78 10.81
N GLN A 81 10.49 2.94 10.30
CA GLN A 81 11.49 3.39 9.34
C GLN A 81 10.88 3.81 8.01
N TYR A 82 9.85 3.09 7.54
CA TYR A 82 9.16 3.47 6.30
C TYR A 82 8.46 4.83 6.45
N VAL A 83 7.85 5.09 7.61
CA VAL A 83 7.23 6.40 7.90
C VAL A 83 8.29 7.50 7.97
N ASP A 84 9.46 7.26 8.56
CA ASP A 84 10.58 8.21 8.55
C ASP A 84 11.07 8.50 7.12
N ASP A 85 11.20 7.48 6.28
CA ASP A 85 11.56 7.65 4.86
C ASP A 85 10.56 8.52 4.11
N ILE A 86 9.27 8.33 4.34
CA ILE A 86 8.21 9.16 3.75
C ILE A 86 8.24 10.59 4.31
N ALA A 87 8.49 10.76 5.61
CA ALA A 87 8.63 12.10 6.19
C ALA A 87 9.75 12.89 5.50
N VAL A 88 10.89 12.23 5.22
CA VAL A 88 12.00 12.83 4.48
C VAL A 88 11.63 13.17 3.02
N LEU A 89 10.88 12.29 2.34
CA LEU A 89 10.35 12.58 1.01
C LEU A 89 9.52 13.87 1.02
N LEU A 90 8.55 13.96 1.95
CA LEU A 90 7.66 15.12 2.05
C LEU A 90 8.44 16.41 2.40
N GLU A 91 9.47 16.30 3.26
CA GLU A 91 10.36 17.42 3.59
C GLU A 91 11.15 17.90 2.36
N GLN A 92 11.76 16.97 1.60
CA GLN A 92 12.56 17.31 0.41
C GLN A 92 11.71 17.89 -0.73
N GLU A 93 10.46 17.45 -0.87
CA GLU A 93 9.53 17.97 -1.86
C GLU A 93 8.76 19.23 -1.39
N GLY A 94 8.95 19.69 -0.16
CA GLY A 94 8.23 20.84 0.42
C GLY A 94 6.72 20.59 0.58
N ILE A 95 6.30 19.34 0.77
CA ILE A 95 4.91 18.94 0.91
C ILE A 95 4.52 19.01 2.39
N GLU A 96 3.60 19.88 2.73
CA GLU A 96 3.13 20.08 4.11
C GLU A 96 2.12 19.03 4.54
N CYS A 97 1.16 18.67 3.67
CA CYS A 97 0.15 17.65 3.94
C CYS A 97 -0.22 16.86 2.67
N VAL A 98 -0.81 15.69 2.85
CA VAL A 98 -1.17 14.76 1.77
C VAL A 98 -2.56 14.17 1.98
N VAL A 99 -3.17 13.70 0.90
CA VAL A 99 -4.26 12.72 0.95
C VAL A 99 -3.61 11.34 0.91
N ALA A 100 -3.58 10.62 2.03
CA ALA A 100 -2.88 9.35 2.15
C ALA A 100 -3.76 8.18 1.71
N PHE A 101 -3.35 7.46 0.65
CA PHE A 101 -3.96 6.21 0.21
C PHE A 101 -3.06 5.05 0.62
N GLY A 102 -3.44 4.31 1.65
CA GLY A 102 -2.63 3.23 2.19
C GLY A 102 -3.28 1.85 2.02
N THR A 103 -2.61 0.95 1.30
CA THR A 103 -3.03 -0.45 1.19
C THR A 103 -2.24 -1.32 2.17
N SER A 104 -2.94 -2.09 3.02
CA SER A 104 -2.29 -3.05 3.93
C SER A 104 -1.21 -2.36 4.79
N LEU A 105 0.08 -2.70 4.63
CA LEU A 105 1.20 -1.99 5.27
C LEU A 105 1.12 -0.47 5.08
N GLY A 106 0.75 0.00 3.89
CA GLY A 106 0.59 1.43 3.62
C GLY A 106 -0.48 2.10 4.50
N GLY A 107 -1.56 1.38 4.82
CA GLY A 107 -2.57 1.88 5.75
C GLY A 107 -2.08 1.87 7.21
N LEU A 108 -1.28 0.88 7.60
CA LEU A 108 -0.59 0.89 8.90
C LEU A 108 0.36 2.10 9.00
N MET A 109 1.13 2.38 7.96
CA MET A 109 1.98 3.58 7.88
C MET A 109 1.14 4.86 8.01
N THR A 110 -0.03 4.94 7.33
CA THR A 110 -0.95 6.08 7.44
C THR A 110 -1.42 6.30 8.88
N MET A 111 -1.77 5.24 9.61
CA MET A 111 -2.14 5.31 11.03
C MET A 111 -0.97 5.80 11.90
N ILE A 112 0.27 5.34 11.63
CA ILE A 112 1.48 5.81 12.34
C ILE A 112 1.76 7.29 12.01
N MET A 113 1.62 7.71 10.76
CA MET A 113 1.76 9.11 10.36
C MET A 113 0.72 9.99 11.09
N ALA A 114 -0.53 9.54 11.19
CA ALA A 114 -1.56 10.26 11.93
C ALA A 114 -1.26 10.39 13.43
N LEU A 115 -0.64 9.37 14.04
CA LEU A 115 -0.20 9.43 15.45
C LEU A 115 0.94 10.42 15.68
N THR A 116 1.89 10.48 14.74
CA THR A 116 3.13 11.23 14.93
C THR A 116 3.05 12.66 14.37
N ALA A 117 2.26 12.87 13.31
CA ALA A 117 2.13 14.16 12.63
C ALA A 117 0.73 14.31 11.99
N PRO A 118 -0.36 14.38 12.78
CA PRO A 118 -1.74 14.39 12.28
C PRO A 118 -2.00 15.54 11.29
N GLN A 119 -1.33 16.67 11.45
CA GLN A 119 -1.44 17.84 10.56
C GLN A 119 -0.95 17.53 9.12
N ARG A 120 -0.20 16.45 8.91
CA ARG A 120 0.26 16.04 7.58
C ARG A 120 -0.78 15.23 6.79
N ILE A 121 -1.91 14.88 7.39
CA ILE A 121 -2.97 14.09 6.76
C ILE A 121 -4.20 14.97 6.50
N ALA A 122 -4.40 15.39 5.25
CA ALA A 122 -5.58 16.13 4.82
C ALA A 122 -6.81 15.22 4.70
N ALA A 123 -6.62 13.99 4.25
CA ALA A 123 -7.61 12.91 4.25
C ALA A 123 -6.88 11.55 4.18
N ALA A 124 -7.57 10.46 4.52
CA ALA A 124 -7.01 9.12 4.48
C ALA A 124 -7.95 8.12 3.82
N MET A 125 -7.37 7.20 3.03
CA MET A 125 -8.01 5.96 2.62
C MET A 125 -7.19 4.79 3.18
N LEU A 126 -7.86 3.92 3.95
CA LEU A 126 -7.29 2.68 4.46
C LEU A 126 -7.88 1.51 3.67
N ASN A 127 -7.06 0.90 2.82
CA ASN A 127 -7.47 -0.22 1.98
C ASN A 127 -7.09 -1.53 2.65
N ASP A 128 -8.11 -2.22 3.12
CA ASP A 128 -8.15 -3.57 3.67
C ASP A 128 -7.15 -3.82 4.82
N VAL A 129 -7.08 -2.87 5.74
CA VAL A 129 -6.28 -2.95 6.95
C VAL A 129 -6.95 -2.21 8.11
N GLY A 130 -6.75 -2.70 9.30
CA GLY A 130 -7.20 -2.09 10.54
C GLY A 130 -6.14 -2.17 11.63
N PRO A 131 -6.48 -1.70 12.84
CA PRO A 131 -5.60 -1.76 14.00
C PRO A 131 -5.40 -3.18 14.55
N GLU A 132 -6.23 -4.11 14.13
CA GLU A 132 -6.19 -5.52 14.46
C GLU A 132 -6.14 -6.32 13.15
N ILE A 133 -5.24 -7.29 13.08
CA ILE A 133 -5.10 -8.20 11.94
C ILE A 133 -5.60 -9.58 12.37
N GLU A 134 -6.47 -10.17 11.58
CA GLU A 134 -6.96 -11.52 11.82
C GLU A 134 -5.81 -12.55 11.82
N PRO A 135 -5.75 -13.49 12.76
CA PRO A 135 -4.64 -14.44 12.90
C PRO A 135 -4.35 -15.24 11.62
N GLY A 136 -5.41 -15.69 10.91
CA GLY A 136 -5.27 -16.43 9.65
C GLY A 136 -4.61 -15.62 8.55
N GLY A 137 -4.88 -14.32 8.49
CA GLY A 137 -4.24 -13.40 7.53
C GLY A 137 -2.75 -13.23 7.80
N LEU A 138 -2.36 -13.14 9.07
CA LEU A 138 -0.95 -13.02 9.45
C LEU A 138 -0.16 -14.30 9.09
N GLU A 139 -0.73 -15.48 9.36
CA GLU A 139 -0.11 -16.77 8.95
C GLU A 139 0.05 -16.85 7.43
N ARG A 140 -0.95 -16.41 6.68
CA ARG A 140 -0.88 -16.37 5.22
C ARG A 140 0.26 -15.47 4.73
N ILE A 141 0.41 -14.27 5.29
CA ILE A 141 1.51 -13.34 4.95
C ILE A 141 2.86 -14.03 5.18
N ARG A 142 3.06 -14.68 6.32
CA ARG A 142 4.29 -15.44 6.63
C ARG A 142 4.54 -16.57 5.64
N GLY A 143 3.49 -17.18 5.13
CA GLY A 143 3.56 -18.29 4.19
C GLY A 143 4.14 -17.91 2.81
N TYR A 144 4.09 -16.64 2.39
CA TYR A 144 4.58 -16.23 1.07
C TYR A 144 5.73 -15.20 1.09
N VAL A 145 5.85 -14.39 2.15
CA VAL A 145 6.88 -13.35 2.22
C VAL A 145 8.26 -13.99 2.35
N GLY A 146 9.22 -13.50 1.55
CA GLY A 146 10.60 -14.00 1.55
C GLY A 146 10.82 -15.32 0.78
N GLN A 147 9.80 -15.85 0.11
CA GLN A 147 9.97 -17.02 -0.75
C GLN A 147 10.56 -16.62 -2.10
N GLY A 148 11.85 -16.87 -2.28
CA GLY A 148 12.63 -16.54 -3.48
C GLY A 148 12.29 -17.38 -4.71
N ARG A 149 11.01 -17.41 -5.13
CA ARG A 149 10.57 -18.11 -6.35
C ARG A 149 10.96 -17.33 -7.60
N SER A 150 11.35 -18.05 -8.66
CA SER A 150 11.61 -17.45 -9.98
C SER A 150 10.97 -18.28 -11.10
N PHE A 151 10.56 -17.61 -12.17
CA PHE A 151 9.76 -18.20 -13.23
C PHE A 151 10.42 -18.01 -14.60
N PRO A 152 10.28 -18.99 -15.54
CA PRO A 152 10.89 -18.88 -16.86
C PRO A 152 10.15 -17.91 -17.80
N THR A 153 8.85 -17.69 -17.60
CA THR A 153 8.04 -16.78 -18.41
C THR A 153 6.98 -16.09 -17.56
N TRP A 154 6.43 -14.98 -18.06
CA TRP A 154 5.32 -14.27 -17.43
C TRP A 154 4.08 -15.14 -17.23
N MET A 155 3.82 -16.09 -18.15
CA MET A 155 2.70 -17.02 -18.01
C MET A 155 2.90 -17.99 -16.83
N HIS A 156 4.12 -18.47 -16.59
CA HIS A 156 4.41 -19.30 -15.41
C HIS A 156 4.25 -18.48 -14.11
N ALA A 157 4.65 -17.21 -14.11
CA ALA A 157 4.47 -16.32 -12.98
C ALA A 157 2.96 -16.07 -12.70
N ALA A 158 2.18 -15.78 -13.74
CA ALA A 158 0.74 -15.58 -13.64
C ALA A 158 0.02 -16.82 -13.09
N ARG A 159 0.33 -18.03 -13.61
CA ARG A 159 -0.25 -19.28 -13.11
C ARG A 159 0.10 -19.55 -11.65
N ALA A 160 1.32 -19.24 -11.24
CA ALA A 160 1.72 -19.42 -9.84
C ALA A 160 1.00 -18.44 -8.88
N LEU A 161 0.68 -17.22 -9.35
CA LEU A 161 -0.17 -16.29 -8.59
C LEU A 161 -1.61 -16.80 -8.53
N GLU A 162 -2.18 -17.22 -9.64
CA GLU A 162 -3.52 -17.82 -9.71
C GLU A 162 -3.65 -19.01 -8.73
N GLU A 163 -2.71 -19.94 -8.77
CA GLU A 163 -2.68 -21.11 -7.88
C GLU A 163 -2.67 -20.74 -6.40
N SER A 164 -1.97 -19.66 -6.04
CA SER A 164 -1.78 -19.24 -4.64
C SER A 164 -2.80 -18.22 -4.13
N GLN A 165 -3.56 -17.55 -5.03
CA GLN A 165 -4.40 -16.40 -4.68
C GLN A 165 -5.80 -16.41 -5.32
N SER A 166 -6.22 -17.48 -5.99
CA SER A 166 -7.55 -17.58 -6.60
C SER A 166 -8.71 -17.48 -5.60
N ASP A 167 -8.47 -17.80 -4.33
CA ASP A 167 -9.42 -17.58 -3.24
C ASP A 167 -9.58 -16.10 -2.83
N ILE A 168 -8.57 -15.28 -3.15
CA ILE A 168 -8.61 -13.81 -2.92
C ILE A 168 -9.36 -13.11 -4.06
N PHE A 169 -9.16 -13.56 -5.28
CA PHE A 169 -9.74 -12.98 -6.50
C PHE A 169 -10.42 -14.09 -7.34
N PRO A 170 -11.55 -14.64 -6.86
CA PRO A 170 -12.17 -15.81 -7.49
C PRO A 170 -12.70 -15.57 -8.90
N ASP A 171 -12.92 -14.31 -9.29
CA ASP A 171 -13.46 -13.94 -10.59
C ASP A 171 -12.37 -13.54 -11.61
N TRP A 172 -11.10 -13.55 -11.19
CA TRP A 172 -10.02 -13.19 -12.08
C TRP A 172 -9.72 -14.26 -13.13
N GLU A 173 -9.49 -13.78 -14.35
CA GLU A 173 -9.02 -14.57 -15.45
C GLU A 173 -7.50 -14.51 -15.58
N ILE A 174 -6.92 -15.32 -16.45
CA ILE A 174 -5.45 -15.38 -16.65
C ILE A 174 -4.84 -14.04 -17.08
N ALA A 175 -5.62 -13.18 -17.73
CA ALA A 175 -5.18 -11.84 -18.12
C ALA A 175 -4.92 -10.95 -16.88
N ASP A 176 -5.76 -11.04 -15.85
CA ASP A 176 -5.63 -10.28 -14.62
C ASP A 176 -4.43 -10.75 -13.81
N TRP A 177 -4.23 -12.07 -13.73
CA TRP A 177 -3.03 -12.66 -13.13
C TRP A 177 -1.73 -12.27 -13.84
N LEU A 178 -1.79 -12.13 -15.18
CA LEU A 178 -0.66 -11.67 -15.95
C LEU A 178 -0.37 -10.19 -15.67
N ALA A 179 -1.38 -9.36 -15.56
CA ALA A 179 -1.25 -7.96 -15.17
C ALA A 179 -0.67 -7.83 -13.75
N MET A 180 -1.18 -8.63 -12.79
CA MET A 180 -0.67 -8.69 -11.42
C MET A 180 0.80 -9.12 -11.38
N ALA A 181 1.18 -10.17 -12.12
CA ALA A 181 2.58 -10.59 -12.20
C ALA A 181 3.50 -9.45 -12.66
N LYS A 182 3.09 -8.68 -13.67
CA LYS A 182 3.86 -7.54 -14.18
C LYS A 182 3.93 -6.36 -13.18
N ARG A 183 2.99 -6.24 -12.25
CA ARG A 183 3.03 -5.23 -11.17
C ARG A 183 4.03 -5.60 -10.09
N CYS A 184 4.06 -6.86 -9.66
CA CYS A 184 4.83 -7.28 -8.49
C CYS A 184 6.15 -7.98 -8.80
N MET A 185 6.47 -8.24 -10.07
CA MET A 185 7.68 -8.97 -10.50
C MET A 185 8.45 -8.20 -11.57
N VAL A 186 9.72 -8.62 -11.76
CA VAL A 186 10.65 -8.09 -12.79
C VAL A 186 11.43 -9.21 -13.44
N VAL A 187 12.01 -8.92 -14.61
CA VAL A 187 12.97 -9.81 -15.27
C VAL A 187 14.35 -9.55 -14.69
N GLY A 188 14.93 -10.54 -14.05
CA GLY A 188 16.28 -10.46 -13.52
C GLY A 188 17.37 -10.57 -14.59
N SER A 189 18.61 -10.32 -14.21
CA SER A 189 19.79 -10.39 -15.09
C SER A 189 20.03 -11.77 -15.73
N ASN A 190 19.49 -12.82 -15.11
CA ASN A 190 19.51 -14.21 -15.62
C ASN A 190 18.36 -14.54 -16.58
N GLY A 191 17.54 -13.54 -16.97
CA GLY A 191 16.38 -13.69 -17.84
C GLY A 191 15.16 -14.35 -17.17
N ARG A 192 15.21 -14.62 -15.86
CA ARG A 192 14.08 -15.18 -15.12
C ARG A 192 13.26 -14.08 -14.44
N ILE A 193 11.99 -14.34 -14.30
CA ILE A 193 11.05 -13.44 -13.63
C ILE A 193 11.03 -13.78 -12.14
N HIS A 194 11.14 -12.77 -11.28
CA HIS A 194 11.10 -12.91 -9.82
C HIS A 194 10.37 -11.74 -9.19
N PHE A 195 9.96 -11.90 -7.94
CA PHE A 195 9.36 -10.81 -7.17
C PHE A 195 10.32 -9.64 -7.02
N ASP A 196 9.77 -8.43 -7.10
CA ASP A 196 10.52 -7.17 -7.14
C ASP A 196 10.64 -6.55 -5.73
N TYR A 197 11.20 -7.35 -4.81
CA TYR A 197 11.52 -6.90 -3.46
C TYR A 197 12.68 -7.70 -2.85
N ASP A 198 13.34 -7.14 -1.84
CA ASP A 198 14.38 -7.83 -1.06
C ASP A 198 13.75 -8.94 -0.19
N MET A 199 14.14 -10.18 -0.40
CA MET A 199 13.64 -11.33 0.36
C MET A 199 13.88 -11.20 1.87
N ARG A 200 14.88 -10.41 2.30
CA ARG A 200 15.16 -10.13 3.71
C ARG A 200 14.08 -9.29 4.42
N ILE A 201 13.10 -8.79 3.70
CA ILE A 201 11.88 -8.18 4.28
C ILE A 201 11.15 -9.16 5.20
N ALA A 202 11.30 -10.47 4.98
CA ALA A 202 10.74 -11.52 5.84
C ALA A 202 11.42 -11.65 7.21
N GLU A 203 12.68 -11.23 7.35
CA GLU A 203 13.46 -11.45 8.56
C GLU A 203 12.87 -10.82 9.83
N PRO A 204 12.35 -9.57 9.82
CA PRO A 204 11.70 -9.00 11.00
C PRO A 204 10.47 -9.80 11.46
N PHE A 205 9.73 -10.44 10.53
CA PHE A 205 8.56 -11.25 10.86
C PHE A 205 8.92 -12.64 11.42
N SER A 206 10.16 -13.07 11.24
CA SER A 206 10.65 -14.38 11.73
C SER A 206 11.14 -14.32 13.17
N LYS A 207 11.29 -13.12 13.74
CA LYS A 207 11.79 -12.94 15.11
C LYS A 207 10.64 -13.05 16.12
N PRO A 208 10.79 -13.83 17.22
CA PRO A 208 9.82 -13.84 18.29
C PRO A 208 9.57 -12.43 18.84
N GLY A 209 8.32 -12.03 18.96
CA GLY A 209 7.93 -10.69 19.41
C GLY A 209 7.93 -9.60 18.32
N GLY A 210 8.38 -9.89 17.11
CA GLY A 210 8.22 -8.98 15.96
C GLY A 210 6.75 -8.76 15.56
N GLU A 211 5.87 -9.52 16.18
CA GLU A 211 4.43 -9.54 15.96
C GLU A 211 3.64 -9.03 17.15
N ALA A 212 4.29 -8.73 18.28
CA ALA A 212 3.61 -8.13 19.43
C ALA A 212 2.98 -6.84 18.94
N GLY A 213 1.71 -6.94 18.58
CA GLY A 213 0.96 -5.89 17.94
C GLY A 213 1.02 -4.65 18.82
N VAL A 214 1.67 -3.63 18.31
CA VAL A 214 1.47 -2.29 18.86
C VAL A 214 -0.01 -2.03 18.73
N ASP A 215 -0.65 -1.64 19.83
CA ASP A 215 -2.05 -1.22 19.77
C ASP A 215 -2.18 -0.04 18.79
N MET A 216 -2.84 -0.28 17.65
CA MET A 216 -3.01 0.72 16.59
C MET A 216 -4.37 1.43 16.66
N TRP A 217 -5.22 1.15 17.64
CA TRP A 217 -6.48 1.89 17.87
C TRP A 217 -6.26 3.40 18.09
N PRO A 218 -5.20 3.84 18.81
CA PRO A 218 -4.86 5.26 18.86
C PRO A 218 -4.53 5.86 17.48
N GLY A 219 -3.94 5.08 16.56
CA GLY A 219 -3.68 5.50 15.18
C GLY A 219 -4.96 5.72 14.37
N VAL A 220 -5.96 4.86 14.57
CA VAL A 220 -7.31 5.07 14.01
C VAL A 220 -7.93 6.35 14.60
N ALA A 221 -7.91 6.50 15.93
CA ALA A 221 -8.48 7.67 16.59
C ALA A 221 -7.83 8.99 16.13
N ALA A 222 -6.53 8.99 15.83
CA ALA A 222 -5.81 10.17 15.33
C ALA A 222 -6.31 10.65 13.94
N LEU A 223 -6.98 9.79 13.17
CA LEU A 223 -7.60 10.14 11.89
C LEU A 223 -8.97 10.84 12.04
N ALA A 224 -9.53 10.95 13.25
CA ALA A 224 -10.86 11.52 13.45
C ALA A 224 -10.97 13.01 13.03
N GLY A 225 -9.84 13.70 12.85
CA GLY A 225 -9.78 15.11 12.44
C GLY A 225 -9.85 15.35 10.93
N CYS A 226 -9.90 14.32 10.10
CA CYS A 226 -9.92 14.45 8.64
C CYS A 226 -10.95 13.50 8.00
N PRO A 227 -11.34 13.72 6.72
CA PRO A 227 -12.14 12.77 5.98
C PRO A 227 -11.44 11.42 5.84
N VAL A 228 -12.17 10.32 6.10
CA VAL A 228 -11.63 8.95 6.00
C VAL A 228 -12.53 8.08 5.14
N LEU A 229 -11.90 7.29 4.27
CA LEU A 229 -12.51 6.19 3.55
C LEU A 229 -11.88 4.87 4.05
N LEU A 230 -12.72 3.95 4.46
CA LEU A 230 -12.33 2.59 4.83
C LEU A 230 -12.80 1.65 3.73
N VAL A 231 -11.87 0.97 3.05
CA VAL A 231 -12.17 -0.01 2.00
C VAL A 231 -11.87 -1.40 2.55
N ARG A 232 -12.78 -2.34 2.38
CA ARG A 232 -12.61 -3.73 2.78
C ARG A 232 -12.99 -4.66 1.63
N GLY A 233 -12.19 -5.69 1.37
CA GLY A 233 -12.61 -6.81 0.54
C GLY A 233 -13.60 -7.71 1.29
N GLU A 234 -14.71 -8.10 0.66
CA GLU A 234 -15.72 -8.98 1.27
C GLU A 234 -15.09 -10.28 1.81
N LEU A 235 -14.12 -10.84 1.07
CA LEU A 235 -13.42 -12.09 1.40
C LEU A 235 -12.14 -11.85 2.22
N SER A 236 -11.91 -10.65 2.73
CA SER A 236 -10.69 -10.31 3.47
C SER A 236 -10.50 -11.20 4.70
N GLN A 237 -9.29 -11.74 4.83
CA GLN A 237 -8.80 -12.47 5.99
C GLN A 237 -7.85 -11.61 6.86
N ILE A 238 -7.72 -10.32 6.54
CA ILE A 238 -6.88 -9.35 7.27
C ILE A 238 -7.74 -8.42 8.11
N LEU A 239 -8.74 -7.77 7.48
CA LEU A 239 -9.67 -6.85 8.13
C LEU A 239 -11.03 -7.53 8.30
N SER A 240 -11.43 -7.79 9.54
CA SER A 240 -12.77 -8.34 9.80
C SER A 240 -13.87 -7.29 9.64
N ALA A 241 -15.10 -7.74 9.37
CA ALA A 241 -16.26 -6.86 9.32
C ALA A 241 -16.48 -6.15 10.67
N ALA A 242 -16.28 -6.86 11.78
CA ALA A 242 -16.41 -6.30 13.14
C ALA A 242 -15.39 -5.20 13.42
N THR A 243 -14.14 -5.40 13.00
CA THR A 243 -13.09 -4.35 13.11
C THR A 243 -13.43 -3.14 12.25
N LEU A 244 -13.93 -3.34 11.01
CA LEU A 244 -14.39 -2.25 10.14
C LEU A 244 -15.53 -1.44 10.79
N GLU A 245 -16.54 -2.11 11.35
CA GLU A 245 -17.65 -1.46 12.05
C GLU A 245 -17.15 -0.64 13.23
N ARG A 246 -16.24 -1.18 14.04
CA ARG A 246 -15.65 -0.45 15.17
C ARG A 246 -14.83 0.75 14.73
N MET A 247 -14.02 0.63 13.66
CA MET A 247 -13.28 1.76 13.07
C MET A 247 -14.25 2.87 12.61
N THR A 248 -15.31 2.49 11.90
CA THR A 248 -16.33 3.42 11.41
C THR A 248 -17.02 4.16 12.57
N ALA A 249 -17.34 3.45 13.65
CA ALA A 249 -17.95 4.05 14.84
C ALA A 249 -17.02 5.04 15.56
N MET A 250 -15.70 4.84 15.49
CA MET A 250 -14.69 5.74 16.08
C MET A 250 -14.39 6.98 15.24
N LEU A 251 -14.69 6.96 13.95
CA LEU A 251 -14.32 8.00 13.00
C LEU A 251 -15.57 8.76 12.51
N PRO A 252 -15.93 9.91 13.13
CA PRO A 252 -17.11 10.67 12.73
C PRO A 252 -17.04 11.08 11.26
N GLY A 253 -18.03 10.67 10.47
CA GLY A 253 -18.11 10.98 9.06
C GLY A 253 -17.15 10.16 8.16
N ALA A 254 -16.53 9.10 8.65
CA ALA A 254 -15.87 8.13 7.81
C ALA A 254 -16.89 7.39 6.93
N GLU A 255 -16.49 7.12 5.71
CA GLU A 255 -17.22 6.25 4.82
C GLU A 255 -16.58 4.86 4.84
N ALA A 256 -17.39 3.81 4.88
CA ALA A 256 -16.95 2.43 4.75
C ALA A 256 -17.53 1.80 3.49
N VAL A 257 -16.67 1.13 2.72
CA VAL A 257 -17.00 0.45 1.47
C VAL A 257 -16.53 -1.00 1.56
N THR A 258 -17.40 -1.95 1.23
CA THR A 258 -17.03 -3.35 1.07
C THR A 258 -17.09 -3.71 -0.41
N VAL A 259 -15.97 -4.18 -0.95
CA VAL A 259 -15.85 -4.63 -2.34
C VAL A 259 -16.25 -6.10 -2.41
N PRO A 260 -17.31 -6.45 -3.17
CA PRO A 260 -17.80 -7.82 -3.22
C PRO A 260 -16.81 -8.75 -3.92
N ARG A 261 -16.76 -10.00 -3.48
CA ARG A 261 -15.98 -11.08 -4.09
C ARG A 261 -14.48 -10.81 -4.23
N VAL A 262 -13.92 -9.92 -3.40
CA VAL A 262 -12.50 -9.60 -3.35
C VAL A 262 -11.98 -9.83 -1.92
N GLY A 263 -10.79 -10.41 -1.81
CA GLY A 263 -10.08 -10.57 -0.55
C GLY A 263 -9.03 -9.48 -0.30
N HIS A 264 -7.90 -9.83 0.29
CA HIS A 264 -6.84 -8.88 0.64
C HIS A 264 -5.83 -8.71 -0.50
N ALA A 265 -5.82 -7.56 -1.15
CA ALA A 265 -6.61 -6.36 -0.92
C ALA A 265 -7.30 -5.93 -2.22
N PRO A 266 -8.44 -5.18 -2.17
CA PRO A 266 -9.00 -4.52 -3.34
C PRO A 266 -7.97 -3.77 -4.15
N MET A 267 -8.11 -3.81 -5.48
CA MET A 267 -7.18 -3.18 -6.42
C MET A 267 -7.46 -1.70 -6.64
N LEU A 268 -8.58 -1.20 -6.09
CA LEU A 268 -9.05 0.19 -6.15
C LEU A 268 -9.52 0.63 -7.56
N ASP A 269 -9.76 -0.32 -8.44
CA ASP A 269 -10.41 -0.14 -9.74
C ASP A 269 -11.85 -0.70 -9.77
N GLU A 270 -12.26 -1.36 -8.68
CA GLU A 270 -13.63 -1.83 -8.52
C GLU A 270 -14.60 -0.66 -8.35
N PRO A 271 -15.82 -0.75 -8.90
CA PRO A 271 -16.79 0.37 -8.92
C PRO A 271 -17.07 0.96 -7.53
N GLU A 272 -17.14 0.14 -6.50
CA GLU A 272 -17.39 0.55 -5.12
C GLU A 272 -16.20 1.36 -4.58
N ALA A 273 -14.97 0.89 -4.79
CA ALA A 273 -13.76 1.57 -4.37
C ALA A 273 -13.58 2.90 -5.12
N VAL A 274 -13.77 2.90 -6.45
CA VAL A 274 -13.70 4.10 -7.29
C VAL A 274 -14.70 5.16 -6.81
N THR A 275 -15.96 4.77 -6.58
CA THR A 275 -17.00 5.69 -6.09
C THR A 275 -16.68 6.26 -4.70
N GLY A 276 -16.15 5.41 -3.81
CA GLY A 276 -15.71 5.86 -2.48
C GLY A 276 -14.55 6.86 -2.56
N ILE A 277 -13.56 6.59 -3.40
CA ILE A 277 -12.43 7.51 -3.63
C ILE A 277 -12.90 8.85 -4.17
N ASP A 278 -13.81 8.87 -5.15
CA ASP A 278 -14.34 10.11 -5.71
C ASP A 278 -15.06 10.95 -4.66
N ARG A 279 -15.86 10.31 -3.79
CA ARG A 279 -16.53 10.99 -2.68
C ARG A 279 -15.54 11.51 -1.62
N LEU A 280 -14.48 10.76 -1.31
CA LEU A 280 -13.44 11.22 -0.39
C LEU A 280 -12.74 12.46 -0.94
N LEU A 281 -12.31 12.43 -2.19
CA LEU A 281 -11.58 13.51 -2.83
C LEU A 281 -12.45 14.78 -3.01
N ALA A 282 -13.76 14.63 -3.29
CA ALA A 282 -14.70 15.74 -3.37
C ALA A 282 -14.83 16.52 -2.05
N ARG A 283 -14.41 15.98 -0.91
CA ARG A 283 -14.42 16.65 0.40
C ARG A 283 -13.18 17.52 0.65
N ILE A 284 -12.16 17.42 -0.23
CA ILE A 284 -10.86 18.09 -0.09
C ILE A 284 -10.68 19.19 -1.16
N GLY A 285 -11.33 19.03 -2.32
CA GLY A 285 -11.21 19.90 -3.48
C GLY A 285 -12.02 21.17 -3.45
#